data_d0d11f26131b8bef283f731247ab3249
#
_entry.id   d0d11f26131b8bef283f731247ab3249
#
_cell.length_a   1.000
_cell.length_b   1.000
_cell.length_c   1.000
_cell.angle_alpha   90.00
_cell.angle_beta   90.00
_cell.angle_gamma   90.00
#
_symmetry.space_group_name_H-M   'P 1'
#
loop_
_entity.id
_entity.type
_entity.pdbx_description
1 polymer ?
#
loop_
_entity_poly.entity_id
_entity_poly.type
_entity_poly.pdbx_seq_one_letter_code
_entity_poly.pdbx_strand_id
1 'polypeptide(L)'
;MTTSGGTMSILTAMYAYIHRARENGIKKPEIICPDSAHAAFFKACYMFRAKCIKIPLDPKTYQIDLNKAKKAINKNTACIVGSCPNFPHSLMDDIEGLNEIALKYKIPLHVDCCLGGFLVAFYNRANIKIPKFDFTLPGVTSISADLHKYGLCPKGISLLMYSKHEYRKYNYFTYPHFMGGFYCTPGFDGSRTAGISAASYAVLTSLGKNYYINIAKRINKAVVKVKEVVRKECPLFKIIGDPFICGFAITGEKMDYLYDILDKKGWHLNMLINPLGVGFIFTSANMENDDELIKDIKEAHEKIKTNNLEELSKKTKLYGMSIPLPENIAKNALDALCDAILD
;
A
#
# COMPACT_ATOMS: atom_id res chain seq x y z
N MET A 1 10.23 2.56 -15.40
CA MET A 1 9.19 3.10 -16.29
C MET A 1 8.18 3.89 -15.48
N THR A 2 7.57 4.92 -16.06
CA THR A 2 6.46 5.66 -15.45
C THR A 2 5.13 5.01 -15.82
N THR A 3 4.15 5.10 -14.92
CA THR A 3 2.78 4.63 -15.11
C THR A 3 1.81 5.71 -14.60
N SER A 4 0.52 5.55 -14.87
CA SER A 4 -0.53 6.53 -14.50
C SER A 4 -0.92 6.49 -13.01
N GLY A 5 -0.24 5.72 -12.19
CA GLY A 5 -0.47 5.62 -10.74
C GLY A 5 -0.16 4.24 -10.20
N GLY A 6 -0.18 4.09 -8.88
CA GLY A 6 0.20 2.85 -8.18
C GLY A 6 -0.57 1.63 -8.65
N THR A 7 -1.88 1.75 -8.86
CA THR A 7 -2.68 0.66 -9.42
C THR A 7 -2.12 0.18 -10.76
N MET A 8 -1.77 1.09 -11.68
CA MET A 8 -1.19 0.71 -12.97
C MET A 8 0.22 0.13 -12.82
N SER A 9 1.05 0.64 -11.90
CA SER A 9 2.35 0.05 -11.59
C SER A 9 2.21 -1.40 -11.13
N ILE A 10 1.27 -1.67 -10.21
CA ILE A 10 0.99 -3.03 -9.71
C ILE A 10 0.46 -3.93 -10.83
N LEU A 11 -0.53 -3.47 -11.61
CA LEU A 11 -1.05 -4.22 -12.74
C LEU A 11 0.06 -4.59 -13.73
N THR A 12 0.91 -3.65 -14.08
CA THR A 12 2.03 -3.84 -15.02
C THR A 12 3.06 -4.83 -14.46
N ALA A 13 3.42 -4.72 -13.18
CA ALA A 13 4.34 -5.66 -12.55
C ALA A 13 3.78 -7.09 -12.52
N MET A 14 2.52 -7.25 -12.12
CA MET A 14 1.88 -8.55 -12.04
C MET A 14 1.69 -9.16 -13.43
N TYR A 15 1.32 -8.36 -14.43
CA TYR A 15 1.27 -8.79 -15.82
C TYR A 15 2.61 -9.40 -16.26
N ALA A 16 3.73 -8.69 -16.02
CA ALA A 16 5.05 -9.19 -16.40
C ALA A 16 5.36 -10.57 -15.79
N TYR A 17 5.08 -10.75 -14.50
CA TYR A 17 5.35 -12.04 -13.84
C TYR A 17 4.41 -13.14 -14.28
N ILE A 18 3.13 -12.83 -14.49
CA ILE A 18 2.14 -13.80 -15.01
C ILE A 18 2.49 -14.20 -16.44
N HIS A 19 2.87 -13.23 -17.29
CA HIS A 19 3.29 -13.50 -18.68
C HIS A 19 4.57 -14.34 -18.70
N ARG A 20 5.59 -13.95 -17.94
CA ARG A 20 6.81 -14.76 -17.78
C ARG A 20 6.51 -16.19 -17.33
N ALA A 21 5.63 -16.36 -16.36
CA ALA A 21 5.26 -17.68 -15.88
C ALA A 21 4.60 -18.52 -16.99
N ARG A 22 3.71 -17.92 -17.78
CA ARG A 22 3.05 -18.62 -18.92
C ARG A 22 4.04 -18.99 -20.02
N GLU A 23 4.98 -18.12 -20.38
CA GLU A 23 6.03 -18.44 -21.35
C GLU A 23 6.95 -19.57 -20.85
N ASN A 24 7.11 -19.70 -19.52
CA ASN A 24 7.80 -20.83 -18.91
C ASN A 24 6.91 -22.08 -18.69
N GLY A 25 5.74 -22.15 -19.32
CA GLY A 25 4.86 -23.31 -19.32
C GLY A 25 3.89 -23.41 -18.13
N ILE A 26 3.82 -22.40 -17.26
CA ILE A 26 2.88 -22.38 -16.13
C ILE A 26 1.50 -21.95 -16.61
N LYS A 27 0.57 -22.90 -16.76
CA LYS A 27 -0.78 -22.63 -17.28
C LYS A 27 -1.68 -21.85 -16.31
N LYS A 28 -1.49 -22.03 -15.02
CA LYS A 28 -2.29 -21.39 -13.94
C LYS A 28 -1.37 -20.66 -12.97
N PRO A 29 -0.82 -19.49 -13.36
CA PRO A 29 0.07 -18.73 -12.50
C PRO A 29 -0.59 -18.30 -11.19
N GLU A 30 0.19 -18.31 -10.11
CA GLU A 30 -0.23 -17.91 -8.78
C GLU A 30 0.64 -16.74 -8.28
N ILE A 31 0.00 -15.73 -7.70
CA ILE A 31 0.66 -14.62 -7.03
C ILE A 31 0.43 -14.76 -5.52
N ILE A 32 1.50 -14.82 -4.75
CA ILE A 32 1.44 -14.90 -3.28
C ILE A 32 1.49 -13.48 -2.72
N CYS A 33 0.44 -13.08 -1.99
CA CYS A 33 0.31 -11.75 -1.40
C CYS A 33 -0.06 -11.84 0.09
N PRO A 34 0.43 -10.92 0.97
CA PRO A 34 -0.14 -10.77 2.30
C PRO A 34 -1.61 -10.32 2.22
N ASP A 35 -2.41 -10.66 3.23
CA ASP A 35 -3.81 -10.18 3.32
C ASP A 35 -3.91 -8.65 3.39
N SER A 36 -2.85 -7.98 3.84
CA SER A 36 -2.72 -6.51 3.86
C SER A 36 -2.33 -5.88 2.53
N ALA A 37 -2.08 -6.68 1.48
CA ALA A 37 -1.69 -6.17 0.17
C ALA A 37 -2.78 -5.28 -0.43
N HIS A 38 -2.37 -4.26 -1.18
CA HIS A 38 -3.30 -3.35 -1.84
C HIS A 38 -4.24 -4.11 -2.80
N ALA A 39 -5.51 -3.69 -2.85
CA ALA A 39 -6.55 -4.34 -3.67
C ALA A 39 -6.19 -4.47 -5.17
N ALA A 40 -5.27 -3.65 -5.68
CA ALA A 40 -4.78 -3.74 -7.05
C ALA A 40 -4.10 -5.08 -7.39
N PHE A 41 -3.55 -5.81 -6.41
CA PHE A 41 -3.00 -7.16 -6.64
C PHE A 41 -4.11 -8.16 -6.94
N PHE A 42 -5.23 -8.08 -6.22
CA PHE A 42 -6.41 -8.93 -6.48
C PHE A 42 -7.05 -8.57 -7.83
N LYS A 43 -7.12 -7.27 -8.14
CA LYS A 43 -7.56 -6.77 -9.45
C LYS A 43 -6.68 -7.30 -10.58
N ALA A 44 -5.34 -7.30 -10.41
CA ALA A 44 -4.41 -7.85 -11.39
C ALA A 44 -4.65 -9.34 -11.62
N CYS A 45 -4.79 -10.13 -10.54
CA CYS A 45 -5.07 -11.55 -10.64
C CYS A 45 -6.40 -11.83 -11.36
N TYR A 46 -7.44 -11.05 -11.06
CA TYR A 46 -8.74 -11.13 -11.74
C TYR A 46 -8.61 -10.83 -13.25
N MET A 47 -8.02 -9.68 -13.60
CA MET A 47 -7.88 -9.24 -15.00
C MET A 47 -7.03 -10.17 -15.84
N PHE A 48 -5.94 -10.69 -15.27
CA PHE A 48 -4.98 -11.53 -16.01
C PHE A 48 -5.20 -13.02 -15.78
N ARG A 49 -6.33 -13.41 -15.16
CA ARG A 49 -6.71 -14.82 -14.94
C ARG A 49 -5.60 -15.60 -14.25
N ALA A 50 -5.03 -15.04 -13.21
CA ALA A 50 -4.11 -15.70 -12.28
C ALA A 50 -4.82 -15.94 -10.94
N LYS A 51 -4.29 -16.86 -10.12
CA LYS A 51 -4.80 -17.11 -8.79
C LYS A 51 -4.04 -16.23 -7.79
N CYS A 52 -4.75 -15.51 -6.94
CA CYS A 52 -4.17 -14.84 -5.79
C CYS A 52 -4.18 -15.76 -4.58
N ILE A 53 -3.00 -16.02 -4.01
CA ILE A 53 -2.83 -16.80 -2.78
C ILE A 53 -2.63 -15.81 -1.64
N LYS A 54 -3.68 -15.59 -0.88
CA LYS A 54 -3.65 -14.72 0.30
C LYS A 54 -2.93 -15.40 1.45
N ILE A 55 -1.94 -14.75 2.02
CA ILE A 55 -1.22 -15.23 3.19
C ILE A 55 -1.69 -14.46 4.41
N PRO A 56 -2.19 -15.13 5.44
CA PRO A 56 -2.55 -14.49 6.70
C PRO A 56 -1.36 -13.74 7.29
N LEU A 57 -1.66 -12.69 8.03
CA LEU A 57 -0.67 -11.93 8.77
C LEU A 57 -0.29 -12.67 10.06
N ASP A 58 0.92 -12.47 10.51
CA ASP A 58 1.32 -12.87 11.86
C ASP A 58 0.48 -12.08 12.90
N PRO A 59 -0.17 -12.73 13.86
CA PRO A 59 -1.10 -12.07 14.78
C PRO A 59 -0.42 -11.09 15.75
N LYS A 60 0.90 -11.14 15.90
CA LYS A 60 1.66 -10.24 16.77
C LYS A 60 2.23 -9.06 16.02
N THR A 61 2.87 -9.31 14.87
CA THR A 61 3.56 -8.28 14.09
C THR A 61 2.68 -7.64 13.03
N TYR A 62 1.60 -8.31 12.61
CA TYR A 62 0.74 -7.93 11.48
C TYR A 62 1.50 -7.80 10.14
N GLN A 63 2.66 -8.40 10.06
CA GLN A 63 3.41 -8.60 8.81
C GLN A 63 2.99 -9.93 8.16
N ILE A 64 3.37 -10.15 6.90
CA ILE A 64 3.14 -11.43 6.25
C ILE A 64 3.74 -12.59 7.05
N ASP A 65 2.97 -13.67 7.26
CA ASP A 65 3.47 -14.90 7.91
C ASP A 65 4.41 -15.63 6.94
N LEU A 66 5.73 -15.50 7.16
CA LEU A 66 6.76 -16.09 6.31
C LEU A 66 6.68 -17.62 6.24
N ASN A 67 6.26 -18.29 7.31
CA ASN A 67 6.13 -19.74 7.33
C ASN A 67 4.97 -20.20 6.43
N LYS A 68 3.84 -19.48 6.48
CA LYS A 68 2.70 -19.76 5.61
C LYS A 68 3.01 -19.37 4.16
N ALA A 69 3.69 -18.24 3.94
CA ALA A 69 4.14 -17.84 2.61
C ALA A 69 5.03 -18.92 1.97
N LYS A 70 6.01 -19.43 2.72
CA LYS A 70 6.88 -20.52 2.28
C LYS A 70 6.12 -21.80 1.94
N LYS A 71 5.13 -22.18 2.77
CA LYS A 71 4.29 -23.38 2.53
C LYS A 71 3.39 -23.25 1.29
N ALA A 72 3.01 -22.03 0.93
CA ALA A 72 2.15 -21.74 -0.21
C ALA A 72 2.89 -21.84 -1.56
N ILE A 73 4.22 -21.79 -1.55
CA ILE A 73 5.03 -21.86 -2.77
C ILE A 73 4.90 -23.23 -3.41
N ASN A 74 4.63 -23.23 -4.70
CA ASN A 74 4.53 -24.43 -5.51
C ASN A 74 4.98 -24.14 -6.96
N LYS A 75 4.90 -25.13 -7.84
CA LYS A 75 5.30 -25.02 -9.25
C LYS A 75 4.55 -23.96 -10.08
N ASN A 76 3.43 -23.48 -9.60
CA ASN A 76 2.63 -22.45 -10.27
C ASN A 76 2.96 -21.04 -9.75
N THR A 77 3.77 -20.90 -8.74
CA THR A 77 4.11 -19.58 -8.16
C THR A 77 4.88 -18.74 -9.16
N ALA A 78 4.27 -17.64 -9.58
CA ALA A 78 4.84 -16.67 -10.51
C ALA A 78 5.59 -15.52 -9.82
N CYS A 79 5.11 -15.09 -8.66
CA CYS A 79 5.70 -14.00 -7.90
C CYS A 79 5.22 -14.04 -6.44
N ILE A 80 6.06 -13.55 -5.53
CA ILE A 80 5.70 -13.23 -4.16
C ILE A 80 5.74 -11.71 -3.96
N VAL A 81 4.86 -11.17 -3.12
CA VAL A 81 4.69 -9.73 -2.88
C VAL A 81 4.91 -9.42 -1.41
N GLY A 82 5.59 -8.31 -1.13
CA GLY A 82 5.64 -7.67 0.18
C GLY A 82 5.45 -6.16 0.04
N SER A 83 5.03 -5.48 1.10
CA SER A 83 4.74 -4.03 1.08
C SER A 83 5.68 -3.24 1.99
N CYS A 84 6.06 -2.04 1.56
CA CYS A 84 6.91 -1.12 2.33
C CYS A 84 6.44 0.34 2.18
N PRO A 85 5.49 0.79 3.04
CA PRO A 85 4.58 0.03 3.88
C PRO A 85 3.28 -0.38 3.17
N ASN A 86 2.51 -1.27 3.78
CA ASN A 86 1.14 -1.53 3.36
C ASN A 86 0.21 -0.34 3.71
N PHE A 87 -0.91 -0.21 2.99
CA PHE A 87 -1.86 0.89 3.22
C PHE A 87 -2.67 0.71 4.51
N PRO A 88 -3.24 -0.47 4.86
CA PRO A 88 -4.16 -0.56 5.98
C PRO A 88 -3.53 -0.18 7.33
N HIS A 89 -2.33 -0.67 7.59
CA HIS A 89 -1.70 -0.56 8.91
C HIS A 89 -0.45 0.31 8.93
N SER A 90 0.01 0.78 7.76
CA SER A 90 1.30 1.48 7.57
C SER A 90 2.51 0.65 8.05
N LEU A 91 2.39 -0.67 8.00
CA LEU A 91 3.43 -1.63 8.38
C LEU A 91 4.26 -2.05 7.18
N MET A 92 5.55 -2.22 7.41
CA MET A 92 6.47 -2.82 6.45
C MET A 92 6.46 -4.34 6.67
N ASP A 93 6.28 -5.11 5.61
CA ASP A 93 6.48 -6.56 5.66
C ASP A 93 7.97 -6.91 5.88
N ASP A 94 8.24 -8.12 6.33
CA ASP A 94 9.61 -8.64 6.43
C ASP A 94 10.17 -8.94 5.04
N ILE A 95 10.65 -7.88 4.36
CA ILE A 95 11.21 -7.99 3.01
C ILE A 95 12.52 -8.77 2.99
N GLU A 96 13.32 -8.71 4.05
CA GLU A 96 14.55 -9.49 4.17
C GLU A 96 14.25 -10.99 4.23
N GLY A 97 13.26 -11.39 5.04
CA GLY A 97 12.78 -12.78 5.09
C GLY A 97 12.12 -13.23 3.78
N LEU A 98 11.35 -12.37 3.13
CA LEU A 98 10.80 -12.66 1.79
C LEU A 98 11.91 -12.79 0.73
N ASN A 99 12.97 -12.00 0.81
CA ASN A 99 14.13 -12.09 -0.06
C ASN A 99 14.81 -13.47 0.05
N GLU A 100 15.02 -13.98 1.28
CA GLU A 100 15.58 -15.32 1.49
C GLU A 100 14.70 -16.40 0.85
N ILE A 101 13.39 -16.29 1.02
CA ILE A 101 12.42 -17.20 0.40
C ILE A 101 12.51 -17.09 -1.14
N ALA A 102 12.49 -15.89 -1.69
CA ALA A 102 12.55 -15.65 -3.13
C ALA A 102 13.81 -16.26 -3.76
N LEU A 103 14.97 -16.08 -3.13
CA LEU A 103 16.26 -16.66 -3.58
C LEU A 103 16.26 -18.19 -3.50
N LYS A 104 15.79 -18.74 -2.39
CA LYS A 104 15.75 -20.19 -2.16
C LYS A 104 14.91 -20.91 -3.21
N TYR A 105 13.73 -20.36 -3.52
CA TYR A 105 12.80 -20.96 -4.46
C TYR A 105 12.91 -20.44 -5.90
N LYS A 106 13.85 -19.50 -6.14
CA LYS A 106 14.08 -18.86 -7.45
C LYS A 106 12.83 -18.23 -8.05
N ILE A 107 12.02 -17.59 -7.21
CA ILE A 107 10.81 -16.87 -7.61
C ILE A 107 11.02 -15.36 -7.52
N PRO A 108 10.40 -14.56 -8.40
CA PRO A 108 10.45 -13.10 -8.31
C PRO A 108 9.82 -12.58 -7.00
N LEU A 109 10.41 -11.51 -6.43
CA LEU A 109 9.85 -10.74 -5.33
C LEU A 109 9.55 -9.32 -5.80
N HIS A 110 8.28 -8.91 -5.70
CA HIS A 110 7.84 -7.53 -5.90
C HIS A 110 7.66 -6.83 -4.56
N VAL A 111 8.22 -5.63 -4.41
CA VAL A 111 8.02 -4.80 -3.23
C VAL A 111 7.11 -3.63 -3.58
N ASP A 112 5.93 -3.59 -2.99
CA ASP A 112 5.00 -2.48 -3.13
C ASP A 112 5.39 -1.34 -2.20
N CYS A 113 6.03 -0.32 -2.77
CA CYS A 113 6.36 0.93 -2.12
C CYS A 113 5.47 2.09 -2.60
N CYS A 114 4.31 1.82 -3.21
CA CYS A 114 3.43 2.86 -3.73
C CYS A 114 3.08 3.91 -2.68
N LEU A 115 2.78 3.48 -1.44
CA LEU A 115 2.46 4.42 -0.37
C LEU A 115 3.69 5.22 0.07
N GLY A 116 4.71 4.57 0.57
CA GLY A 116 5.78 5.21 1.32
C GLY A 116 7.14 5.29 0.62
N GLY A 117 7.27 4.83 -0.63
CA GLY A 117 8.57 4.71 -1.32
C GLY A 117 9.40 5.99 -1.35
N PHE A 118 8.76 7.13 -1.62
CA PHE A 118 9.42 8.44 -1.58
C PHE A 118 9.73 8.97 -0.16
N LEU A 119 9.23 8.31 0.87
CA LEU A 119 9.55 8.63 2.26
C LEU A 119 10.70 7.74 2.76
N VAL A 120 10.53 6.41 2.64
CA VAL A 120 11.51 5.43 3.13
C VAL A 120 12.86 5.52 2.42
N ALA A 121 12.90 5.97 1.16
CA ALA A 121 14.14 6.21 0.42
C ALA A 121 15.06 7.27 1.09
N PHE A 122 14.51 8.12 1.94
CA PHE A 122 15.26 9.16 2.66
C PHE A 122 15.52 8.83 4.14
N TYR A 123 14.99 7.72 4.67
CA TYR A 123 15.07 7.39 6.10
C TYR A 123 16.51 7.26 6.59
N ASN A 124 17.35 6.49 5.91
CA ASN A 124 18.75 6.36 6.30
C ASN A 124 19.51 7.70 6.31
N ARG A 125 19.17 8.60 5.36
CA ARG A 125 19.73 9.96 5.29
C ARG A 125 19.14 10.91 6.37
N ALA A 126 17.98 10.55 6.89
CA ALA A 126 17.34 11.21 8.01
C ALA A 126 17.79 10.67 9.37
N ASN A 127 18.75 9.72 9.40
CA ASN A 127 19.21 8.97 10.57
C ASN A 127 18.08 8.13 11.21
N ILE A 128 17.12 7.68 10.42
CA ILE A 128 16.08 6.75 10.82
C ILE A 128 16.44 5.38 10.27
N LYS A 129 16.66 4.41 11.17
CA LYS A 129 16.97 3.04 10.75
C LYS A 129 15.76 2.38 10.13
N ILE A 130 15.94 1.75 8.98
CA ILE A 130 14.93 0.97 8.29
C ILE A 130 15.56 -0.36 7.81
N PRO A 131 14.86 -1.51 7.94
CA PRO A 131 15.27 -2.75 7.31
C PRO A 131 15.44 -2.60 5.80
N LYS A 132 16.24 -3.45 5.18
CA LYS A 132 16.41 -3.42 3.72
C LYS A 132 15.11 -3.80 3.01
N PHE A 133 14.79 -3.10 1.92
CA PHE A 133 13.56 -3.34 1.16
C PHE A 133 13.73 -3.18 -0.35
N ASP A 134 14.87 -2.68 -0.77
CA ASP A 134 15.15 -2.28 -2.14
C ASP A 134 16.06 -3.28 -2.88
N PHE A 135 16.61 -2.88 -4.02
CA PHE A 135 17.47 -3.71 -4.85
C PHE A 135 18.83 -4.03 -4.22
N THR A 136 19.14 -3.57 -3.01
CA THR A 136 20.27 -4.08 -2.22
C THR A 136 20.02 -5.52 -1.75
N LEU A 137 18.77 -5.97 -1.79
CA LEU A 137 18.35 -7.35 -1.60
C LEU A 137 18.26 -8.05 -2.97
N PRO A 138 19.10 -9.05 -3.26
CA PRO A 138 19.22 -9.65 -4.60
C PRO A 138 17.96 -10.41 -5.06
N GLY A 139 17.07 -10.80 -4.14
CA GLY A 139 15.78 -11.42 -4.45
C GLY A 139 14.70 -10.44 -4.89
N VAL A 140 14.87 -9.13 -4.59
CA VAL A 140 13.92 -8.09 -5.03
C VAL A 140 14.09 -7.86 -6.53
N THR A 141 13.04 -8.15 -7.28
CA THR A 141 13.06 -8.09 -8.75
C THR A 141 12.32 -6.90 -9.33
N SER A 142 11.37 -6.33 -8.59
CA SER A 142 10.71 -5.07 -8.95
C SER A 142 10.18 -4.30 -7.74
N ILE A 143 10.06 -2.99 -7.90
CA ILE A 143 9.53 -2.06 -6.91
C ILE A 143 8.56 -1.09 -7.59
N SER A 144 7.39 -0.87 -6.98
CA SER A 144 6.45 0.21 -7.34
C SER A 144 6.54 1.35 -6.34
N ALA A 145 6.51 2.62 -6.81
CA ALA A 145 6.58 3.79 -5.93
C ALA A 145 5.86 4.99 -6.54
N ASP A 146 4.89 5.58 -5.81
CA ASP A 146 4.09 6.67 -6.34
C ASP A 146 4.77 8.03 -6.13
N LEU A 147 5.08 8.71 -7.23
CA LEU A 147 5.54 10.10 -7.21
C LEU A 147 4.45 11.05 -6.66
N HIS A 148 3.19 10.76 -6.96
CA HIS A 148 2.04 11.60 -6.58
C HIS A 148 1.57 11.42 -5.13
N LYS A 149 2.27 10.61 -4.31
CA LYS A 149 2.07 10.51 -2.86
C LYS A 149 3.15 11.34 -2.14
N TYR A 150 4.09 10.71 -1.48
CA TYR A 150 5.15 11.45 -0.77
C TYR A 150 6.20 12.09 -1.68
N GLY A 151 6.19 11.80 -2.99
CA GLY A 151 6.95 12.57 -3.97
C GLY A 151 6.37 13.96 -4.25
N LEU A 152 5.14 14.25 -3.76
CA LEU A 152 4.44 15.53 -3.87
C LEU A 152 4.21 16.00 -5.32
N CYS A 153 4.34 15.09 -6.28
CA CYS A 153 4.08 15.37 -7.69
C CYS A 153 2.56 15.38 -7.99
N PRO A 154 2.15 15.96 -9.11
CA PRO A 154 0.75 15.92 -9.54
C PRO A 154 0.20 14.50 -9.62
N LYS A 155 -1.10 14.32 -9.38
CA LYS A 155 -1.76 13.01 -9.50
C LYS A 155 -1.61 12.43 -10.91
N GLY A 156 -1.55 11.10 -11.01
CA GLY A 156 -1.45 10.40 -12.28
C GLY A 156 -0.02 9.99 -12.66
N ILE A 157 0.91 9.89 -11.69
CA ILE A 157 2.27 9.39 -11.95
C ILE A 157 2.77 8.47 -10.83
N SER A 158 3.30 7.33 -11.24
CA SER A 158 3.98 6.35 -10.40
C SER A 158 5.19 5.77 -11.14
N LEU A 159 6.10 5.18 -10.42
CA LEU A 159 7.27 4.48 -10.94
C LEU A 159 7.12 2.98 -10.76
N LEU A 160 7.47 2.24 -11.80
CA LEU A 160 7.73 0.81 -11.73
C LEU A 160 9.18 0.56 -12.15
N MET A 161 9.96 0.00 -11.25
CA MET A 161 11.38 -0.28 -11.42
C MET A 161 11.62 -1.78 -11.39
N TYR A 162 12.56 -2.26 -12.20
CA TYR A 162 13.00 -3.66 -12.24
C TYR A 162 14.50 -3.73 -11.99
N SER A 163 14.93 -4.74 -11.24
CA SER A 163 16.35 -4.98 -10.99
C SER A 163 17.10 -5.38 -12.25
N LYS A 164 16.43 -6.06 -13.19
CA LYS A 164 17.02 -6.55 -14.44
C LYS A 164 16.05 -6.41 -15.62
N HIS A 165 16.65 -6.23 -16.82
CA HIS A 165 15.91 -6.21 -18.07
C HIS A 165 15.09 -7.49 -18.31
N GLU A 166 15.58 -8.64 -17.88
CA GLU A 166 14.94 -9.94 -18.06
C GLU A 166 13.54 -10.05 -17.43
N TYR A 167 13.23 -9.25 -16.42
CA TYR A 167 11.87 -9.15 -15.86
C TYR A 167 11.02 -8.14 -16.62
N ARG A 168 11.61 -6.98 -16.98
CA ARG A 168 10.91 -5.89 -17.63
C ARG A 168 10.40 -6.25 -19.03
N LYS A 169 11.15 -7.07 -19.78
CA LYS A 169 10.80 -7.44 -21.18
C LYS A 169 9.41 -8.08 -21.32
N TYR A 170 8.89 -8.73 -20.27
CA TYR A 170 7.58 -9.34 -20.28
C TYR A 170 6.42 -8.34 -20.24
N ASN A 171 6.69 -7.04 -20.09
CA ASN A 171 5.72 -5.98 -20.31
C ASN A 171 5.58 -5.56 -21.77
N TYR A 172 6.52 -5.94 -22.62
CA TYR A 172 6.54 -5.46 -23.99
C TYR A 172 5.46 -6.16 -24.81
N PHE A 173 4.74 -5.36 -25.59
CA PHE A 173 3.91 -5.85 -26.66
C PHE A 173 4.56 -5.46 -27.98
N THR A 174 4.76 -6.44 -28.85
CA THR A 174 5.35 -6.26 -30.18
C THR A 174 4.46 -6.93 -31.22
N TYR A 175 4.12 -6.19 -32.27
CA TYR A 175 3.31 -6.70 -33.37
C TYR A 175 3.89 -6.27 -34.72
N PRO A 176 4.65 -7.17 -35.39
CA PRO A 176 5.34 -6.84 -36.64
C PRO A 176 4.41 -6.78 -37.88
N HIS A 177 3.21 -7.31 -37.79
CA HIS A 177 2.26 -7.43 -38.91
C HIS A 177 1.17 -6.34 -38.88
N PHE A 178 1.38 -5.24 -38.12
CA PHE A 178 0.45 -4.12 -38.14
C PHE A 178 0.51 -3.40 -39.48
N MET A 179 -0.66 -3.12 -40.10
CA MET A 179 -0.73 -2.46 -41.43
C MET A 179 -0.09 -1.07 -41.46
N GLY A 180 0.01 -0.40 -40.30
CA GLY A 180 0.67 0.89 -40.15
C GLY A 180 2.19 0.81 -39.92
N GLY A 181 2.80 -0.36 -40.05
CA GLY A 181 4.21 -0.62 -39.82
C GLY A 181 4.48 -1.43 -38.54
N PHE A 182 5.75 -1.46 -38.10
CA PHE A 182 6.08 -2.16 -36.85
C PHE A 182 5.48 -1.45 -35.65
N TYR A 183 4.78 -2.20 -34.80
CA TYR A 183 4.19 -1.67 -33.59
C TYR A 183 4.83 -2.30 -32.34
N CYS A 184 5.23 -1.47 -31.40
CA CYS A 184 5.67 -1.94 -30.08
C CYS A 184 5.35 -0.93 -28.99
N THR A 185 5.03 -1.44 -27.80
CA THR A 185 4.84 -0.64 -26.58
C THR A 185 5.58 -1.29 -25.41
N PRO A 186 6.15 -0.49 -24.48
CA PRO A 186 6.85 -1.02 -23.31
C PRO A 186 5.92 -1.38 -22.14
N GLY A 187 4.61 -1.25 -22.31
CA GLY A 187 3.58 -1.51 -21.28
C GLY A 187 2.19 -1.33 -21.85
N PHE A 188 1.19 -1.13 -20.99
CA PHE A 188 -0.21 -1.01 -21.40
C PHE A 188 -0.54 0.27 -22.15
N ASP A 189 0.14 1.37 -21.79
CA ASP A 189 -0.11 2.67 -22.40
C ASP A 189 0.59 2.77 -23.75
N GLY A 190 -0.06 3.40 -24.72
CA GLY A 190 0.56 3.88 -25.95
C GLY A 190 1.27 5.23 -25.71
N SER A 191 0.97 6.24 -26.53
CA SER A 191 1.50 7.60 -26.36
C SER A 191 0.97 8.22 -25.06
N ARG A 192 1.85 8.90 -24.34
CA ARG A 192 1.53 9.59 -23.07
C ARG A 192 1.96 11.06 -23.16
N THR A 193 1.23 11.92 -22.43
CA THR A 193 1.63 13.33 -22.32
C THR A 193 2.95 13.45 -21.55
N ALA A 194 3.85 14.29 -22.05
CA ALA A 194 5.08 14.64 -21.35
C ALA A 194 4.85 15.64 -20.19
N GLY A 195 3.70 16.32 -20.17
CA GLY A 195 3.41 17.38 -19.20
C GLY A 195 3.53 16.92 -17.74
N ILE A 196 2.97 15.76 -17.40
CA ILE A 196 3.03 15.25 -16.02
C ILE A 196 4.47 14.84 -15.62
N SER A 197 5.27 14.34 -16.57
CA SER A 197 6.68 14.02 -16.31
C SER A 197 7.50 15.31 -16.11
N ALA A 198 7.26 16.33 -16.91
CA ALA A 198 7.90 17.65 -16.77
C ALA A 198 7.52 18.32 -15.45
N ALA A 199 6.23 18.30 -15.08
CA ALA A 199 5.76 18.80 -13.78
C ALA A 199 6.39 18.05 -12.62
N SER A 200 6.51 16.73 -12.71
CA SER A 200 7.17 15.92 -11.67
C SER A 200 8.66 16.23 -11.55
N TYR A 201 9.35 16.41 -12.68
CA TYR A 201 10.75 16.84 -12.70
C TYR A 201 10.91 18.22 -12.03
N ALA A 202 10.04 19.18 -12.36
CA ALA A 202 10.05 20.50 -11.73
C ALA A 202 9.86 20.43 -10.22
N VAL A 203 8.89 19.64 -9.73
CA VAL A 203 8.66 19.45 -8.30
C VAL A 203 9.87 18.84 -7.61
N LEU A 204 10.39 17.72 -8.12
CA LEU A 204 11.51 17.00 -7.51
C LEU A 204 12.78 17.86 -7.46
N THR A 205 13.06 18.64 -8.51
CA THR A 205 14.23 19.51 -8.58
C THR A 205 14.07 20.77 -7.72
N SER A 206 12.89 21.38 -7.69
CA SER A 206 12.61 22.56 -6.86
C SER A 206 12.64 22.28 -5.36
N LEU A 207 12.05 21.16 -4.93
CA LEU A 207 12.05 20.77 -3.53
C LEU A 207 13.43 20.25 -3.11
N GLY A 208 14.05 19.45 -3.93
CA GLY A 208 15.38 18.92 -3.69
C GLY A 208 15.48 17.93 -2.53
N LYS A 209 16.62 17.28 -2.43
CA LYS A 209 16.87 16.18 -1.48
C LYS A 209 16.65 16.55 -0.01
N ASN A 210 17.07 17.74 0.40
CA ASN A 210 17.00 18.15 1.81
C ASN A 210 15.56 18.32 2.29
N TYR A 211 14.67 18.76 1.41
CA TYR A 211 13.24 18.85 1.70
C TYR A 211 12.65 17.48 2.04
N TYR A 212 12.93 16.46 1.22
CA TYR A 212 12.45 15.10 1.46
C TYR A 212 13.05 14.47 2.73
N ILE A 213 14.32 14.73 3.04
CA ILE A 213 14.94 14.32 4.31
C ILE A 213 14.21 14.96 5.50
N ASN A 214 13.88 16.24 5.42
CA ASN A 214 13.18 16.96 6.49
C ASN A 214 11.75 16.43 6.67
N ILE A 215 10.99 16.23 5.58
CA ILE A 215 9.66 15.61 5.64
C ILE A 215 9.73 14.22 6.28
N ALA A 216 10.68 13.39 5.87
CA ALA A 216 10.87 12.06 6.44
C ALA A 216 11.07 12.11 7.97
N LYS A 217 11.91 13.02 8.45
CA LYS A 217 12.14 13.22 9.90
C LYS A 217 10.88 13.68 10.63
N ARG A 218 10.16 14.66 10.08
CA ARG A 218 8.98 15.25 10.73
C ARG A 218 7.82 14.26 10.79
N ILE A 219 7.53 13.57 9.69
CA ILE A 219 6.48 12.55 9.66
C ILE A 219 6.80 11.39 10.61
N ASN A 220 8.03 10.88 10.59
CA ASN A 220 8.42 9.81 11.50
C ASN A 220 8.29 10.26 12.97
N LYS A 221 8.74 11.49 13.30
CA LYS A 221 8.60 12.06 14.65
C LYS A 221 7.14 12.15 15.07
N ALA A 222 6.24 12.63 14.22
CA ALA A 222 4.80 12.72 14.49
C ALA A 222 4.20 11.33 14.72
N VAL A 223 4.47 10.36 13.84
CA VAL A 223 4.02 8.98 13.99
C VAL A 223 4.44 8.37 15.32
N VAL A 224 5.73 8.47 15.65
CA VAL A 224 6.28 7.90 16.90
C VAL A 224 5.65 8.57 18.12
N LYS A 225 5.59 9.90 18.14
CA LYS A 225 5.03 10.68 19.25
C LYS A 225 3.57 10.31 19.54
N VAL A 226 2.71 10.34 18.51
CA VAL A 226 1.28 10.03 18.71
C VAL A 226 1.09 8.57 19.13
N LYS A 227 1.80 7.64 18.50
CA LYS A 227 1.77 6.20 18.83
C LYS A 227 2.16 5.95 20.28
N GLU A 228 3.23 6.60 20.79
CA GLU A 228 3.67 6.45 22.17
C GLU A 228 2.65 6.97 23.18
N VAL A 229 2.03 8.11 22.90
CA VAL A 229 0.98 8.67 23.75
C VAL A 229 -0.25 7.75 23.77
N VAL A 230 -0.68 7.25 22.61
CA VAL A 230 -1.81 6.30 22.54
C VAL A 230 -1.51 5.05 23.37
N ARG A 231 -0.31 4.46 23.23
CA ARG A 231 0.08 3.28 24.00
C ARG A 231 0.07 3.52 25.53
N LYS A 232 0.52 4.71 25.95
CA LYS A 232 0.68 5.04 27.36
C LYS A 232 -0.61 5.52 28.03
N GLU A 233 -1.41 6.32 27.33
CA GLU A 233 -2.50 7.08 27.92
C GLU A 233 -3.90 6.65 27.46
N CYS A 234 -4.01 5.77 26.44
CA CYS A 234 -5.29 5.30 25.91
C CYS A 234 -5.42 3.76 25.98
N PRO A 235 -5.56 3.16 27.18
CA PRO A 235 -5.50 1.71 27.38
C PRO A 235 -6.61 0.91 26.67
N LEU A 236 -7.72 1.52 26.28
CA LEU A 236 -8.76 0.87 25.47
C LEU A 236 -8.32 0.65 24.01
N PHE A 237 -7.26 1.33 23.58
CA PHE A 237 -6.77 1.30 22.23
C PHE A 237 -5.47 0.50 22.12
N LYS A 238 -5.33 -0.26 21.03
CA LYS A 238 -4.13 -1.03 20.73
C LYS A 238 -3.60 -0.60 19.37
N ILE A 239 -2.31 -0.29 19.29
CA ILE A 239 -1.64 -0.06 18.00
C ILE A 239 -1.44 -1.41 17.33
N ILE A 240 -1.81 -1.51 16.06
CA ILE A 240 -1.61 -2.70 15.24
C ILE A 240 -0.13 -2.78 14.85
N GLY A 241 0.56 -3.82 15.32
CA GLY A 241 1.99 -4.03 15.08
C GLY A 241 2.88 -2.92 15.64
N ASP A 242 4.00 -2.65 14.95
CA ASP A 242 4.90 -1.53 15.30
C ASP A 242 5.23 -0.64 14.09
N PRO A 243 4.25 0.10 13.55
CA PRO A 243 4.45 1.00 12.43
C PRO A 243 5.29 2.23 12.82
N PHE A 244 6.11 2.71 11.89
CA PHE A 244 6.98 3.87 12.13
C PHE A 244 7.22 4.73 10.87
N ILE A 245 6.59 4.36 9.74
CA ILE A 245 6.88 5.02 8.46
C ILE A 245 6.02 6.27 8.29
N CYS A 246 4.78 6.13 7.92
CA CYS A 246 3.94 7.28 7.56
C CYS A 246 2.61 7.31 8.28
N GLY A 247 2.37 6.37 9.19
CA GLY A 247 1.13 6.28 9.91
C GLY A 247 1.11 5.09 10.85
N PHE A 248 -0.06 4.82 11.39
CA PHE A 248 -0.35 3.67 12.23
C PHE A 248 -1.85 3.36 12.19
N ALA A 249 -2.23 2.22 12.73
CA ALA A 249 -3.63 1.86 12.91
C ALA A 249 -3.93 1.53 14.37
N ILE A 250 -5.11 1.91 14.82
CA ILE A 250 -5.64 1.63 16.15
C ILE A 250 -6.76 0.59 16.01
N THR A 251 -6.77 -0.40 16.90
CA THR A 251 -7.88 -1.32 17.10
C THR A 251 -8.27 -1.35 18.56
N GLY A 252 -9.48 -1.83 18.87
CA GLY A 252 -10.00 -1.89 20.23
C GLY A 252 -11.53 -1.97 20.21
N GLU A 253 -12.13 -1.66 21.36
CA GLU A 253 -13.59 -1.59 21.45
C GLU A 253 -14.13 -0.28 20.85
N LYS A 254 -15.32 -0.34 20.26
CA LYS A 254 -16.06 0.82 19.74
C LYS A 254 -15.25 1.70 18.77
N MET A 255 -14.54 1.07 17.84
CA MET A 255 -13.73 1.79 16.84
C MET A 255 -14.56 2.63 15.87
N ASP A 256 -15.82 2.29 15.66
CA ASP A 256 -16.81 3.08 14.96
C ASP A 256 -17.05 4.44 15.65
N TYR A 257 -17.15 4.45 16.98
CA TYR A 257 -17.24 5.69 17.75
C TYR A 257 -15.94 6.50 17.70
N LEU A 258 -14.78 5.85 17.80
CA LEU A 258 -13.50 6.55 17.64
C LEU A 258 -13.45 7.26 16.28
N TYR A 259 -13.81 6.53 15.22
CA TYR A 259 -13.86 7.10 13.86
C TYR A 259 -14.82 8.29 13.80
N ASP A 260 -16.05 8.14 14.31
CA ASP A 260 -17.12 9.15 14.22
C ASP A 260 -16.76 10.44 14.99
N ILE A 261 -16.19 10.30 16.19
CA ILE A 261 -15.76 11.44 17.01
C ILE A 261 -14.66 12.23 16.30
N LEU A 262 -13.70 11.53 15.72
CA LEU A 262 -12.57 12.19 15.05
C LEU A 262 -12.99 12.76 13.67
N ASP A 263 -13.86 12.09 12.93
CA ASP A 263 -14.40 12.60 11.65
C ASP A 263 -15.22 13.90 11.86
N LYS A 264 -16.04 13.99 12.94
CA LYS A 264 -16.75 15.21 13.33
C LYS A 264 -15.83 16.36 13.69
N LYS A 265 -14.60 16.07 14.09
CA LYS A 265 -13.54 17.06 14.37
C LYS A 265 -12.73 17.45 13.12
N GLY A 266 -13.05 16.88 11.96
CA GLY A 266 -12.41 17.20 10.69
C GLY A 266 -11.20 16.31 10.34
N TRP A 267 -10.96 15.22 11.10
CA TRP A 267 -9.93 14.26 10.74
C TRP A 267 -10.40 13.32 9.63
N HIS A 268 -9.70 13.30 8.51
CA HIS A 268 -9.98 12.36 7.41
C HIS A 268 -9.22 11.06 7.64
N LEU A 269 -9.93 10.07 8.16
CA LEU A 269 -9.37 8.79 8.60
C LEU A 269 -9.88 7.63 7.73
N ASN A 270 -9.20 6.48 7.83
CA ASN A 270 -9.60 5.26 7.16
C ASN A 270 -10.15 4.26 8.19
N MET A 271 -11.39 3.81 8.01
CA MET A 271 -11.94 2.72 8.78
C MET A 271 -11.41 1.39 8.25
N LEU A 272 -10.92 0.53 9.14
CA LEU A 272 -10.41 -0.80 8.82
C LEU A 272 -11.46 -1.86 9.15
N ILE A 273 -11.47 -2.93 8.37
CA ILE A 273 -12.46 -4.01 8.51
C ILE A 273 -11.89 -5.19 9.29
N ASN A 274 -10.63 -5.53 9.11
CA ASN A 274 -10.01 -6.70 9.72
C ASN A 274 -8.55 -6.43 10.15
N PRO A 275 -8.31 -6.25 11.46
CA PRO A 275 -9.32 -6.07 12.51
C PRO A 275 -10.08 -4.75 12.35
N LEU A 276 -11.27 -4.67 12.96
CA LEU A 276 -11.99 -3.40 13.02
C LEU A 276 -11.11 -2.36 13.72
N GLY A 277 -10.94 -1.20 13.08
CA GLY A 277 -9.99 -0.21 13.55
C GLY A 277 -10.01 1.08 12.77
N VAL A 278 -9.15 2.00 13.14
CA VAL A 278 -8.99 3.30 12.49
C VAL A 278 -7.53 3.50 12.08
N GLY A 279 -7.31 3.77 10.80
CA GLY A 279 -6.00 4.04 10.21
C GLY A 279 -5.71 5.54 10.12
N PHE A 280 -4.50 5.92 10.52
CA PHE A 280 -3.98 7.28 10.53
C PHE A 280 -2.80 7.39 9.58
N ILE A 281 -2.81 8.38 8.69
CA ILE A 281 -1.70 8.64 7.76
C ILE A 281 -1.26 10.09 7.93
N PHE A 282 0.03 10.28 8.18
CA PHE A 282 0.67 11.59 8.23
C PHE A 282 1.26 11.97 6.88
N THR A 283 1.01 13.19 6.47
CA THR A 283 1.50 13.80 5.24
C THR A 283 2.15 15.13 5.56
N SER A 284 2.71 15.79 4.56
CA SER A 284 3.21 17.16 4.72
C SER A 284 2.13 18.18 5.14
N ALA A 285 0.85 17.86 4.92
CA ALA A 285 -0.26 18.74 5.25
C ALA A 285 -0.70 18.65 6.72
N ASN A 286 -0.49 17.51 7.40
CA ASN A 286 -1.00 17.27 8.76
C ASN A 286 0.06 16.85 9.78
N MET A 287 1.32 16.73 9.40
CA MET A 287 2.40 16.29 10.29
C MET A 287 2.72 17.27 11.43
N GLU A 288 2.23 18.50 11.36
CA GLU A 288 2.37 19.52 12.43
C GLU A 288 1.19 19.53 13.39
N ASN A 289 0.14 18.77 13.11
CA ASN A 289 -1.09 18.72 13.91
C ASN A 289 -1.08 17.54 14.90
N ASP A 290 0.09 16.98 15.19
CA ASP A 290 0.24 15.82 16.07
C ASP A 290 -0.24 16.08 17.50
N ASP A 291 -0.04 17.28 18.06
CA ASP A 291 -0.54 17.65 19.38
C ASP A 291 -2.07 17.77 19.44
N GLU A 292 -2.68 18.34 18.40
CA GLU A 292 -4.13 18.41 18.27
C GLU A 292 -4.73 17.02 18.12
N LEU A 293 -4.14 16.17 17.28
CA LEU A 293 -4.57 14.78 17.11
C LEU A 293 -4.48 14.00 18.42
N ILE A 294 -3.40 14.16 19.19
CA ILE A 294 -3.25 13.54 20.51
C ILE A 294 -4.38 13.96 21.45
N LYS A 295 -4.67 15.27 21.53
CA LYS A 295 -5.75 15.79 22.34
C LYS A 295 -7.08 15.16 21.97
N ASP A 296 -7.39 15.09 20.68
CA ASP A 296 -8.64 14.59 20.17
C ASP A 296 -8.80 13.07 20.35
N ILE A 297 -7.72 12.31 20.19
CA ILE A 297 -7.72 10.86 20.49
C ILE A 297 -7.96 10.61 21.98
N LYS A 298 -7.34 11.40 22.86
CA LYS A 298 -7.55 11.27 24.33
C LYS A 298 -8.97 11.63 24.72
N GLU A 299 -9.54 12.68 24.15
CA GLU A 299 -10.95 13.04 24.37
C GLU A 299 -11.89 11.94 23.90
N ALA A 300 -11.66 11.38 22.71
CA ALA A 300 -12.44 10.24 22.20
C ALA A 300 -12.31 9.00 23.10
N HIS A 301 -11.10 8.71 23.58
CA HIS A 301 -10.85 7.64 24.53
C HIS A 301 -11.66 7.81 25.82
N GLU A 302 -11.68 9.00 26.44
CA GLU A 302 -12.45 9.25 27.65
C GLU A 302 -13.98 9.17 27.42
N LYS A 303 -14.48 9.67 26.29
CA LYS A 303 -15.90 9.52 25.93
C LYS A 303 -16.30 8.05 25.78
N ILE A 304 -15.45 7.24 25.14
CA ILE A 304 -15.68 5.79 24.97
C ILE A 304 -15.63 5.08 26.31
N LYS A 305 -14.65 5.39 27.16
CA LYS A 305 -14.45 4.80 28.48
C LYS A 305 -15.62 5.09 29.44
N THR A 306 -16.14 6.30 29.44
CA THR A 306 -17.25 6.73 30.28
C THR A 306 -18.62 6.41 29.68
N ASN A 307 -18.67 5.80 28.52
CA ASN A 307 -19.89 5.54 27.74
C ASN A 307 -20.74 6.78 27.44
N ASN A 308 -20.09 7.96 27.38
CA ASN A 308 -20.73 9.23 27.02
C ASN A 308 -20.69 9.39 25.50
N LEU A 309 -21.54 8.63 24.82
CA LEU A 309 -21.53 8.47 23.37
C LEU A 309 -22.80 9.03 22.76
N GLU A 310 -22.63 9.82 21.72
CA GLU A 310 -23.71 10.28 20.85
C GLU A 310 -24.10 9.22 19.82
N GLU A 311 -25.22 9.38 19.18
CA GLU A 311 -25.61 8.53 18.06
C GLU A 311 -24.61 8.67 16.90
N LEU A 312 -24.21 7.54 16.32
CA LEU A 312 -23.28 7.49 15.18
C LEU A 312 -23.87 8.22 13.97
N SER A 313 -23.04 8.93 13.24
CA SER A 313 -23.41 9.57 11.98
C SER A 313 -23.90 8.54 10.94
N LYS A 314 -24.73 8.98 9.99
CA LYS A 314 -25.17 8.11 8.88
C LYS A 314 -24.00 7.51 8.10
N LYS A 315 -22.93 8.28 7.90
CA LYS A 315 -21.69 7.85 7.25
C LYS A 315 -21.04 6.68 7.97
N THR A 316 -20.88 6.80 9.29
CA THR A 316 -20.27 5.76 10.11
C THR A 316 -21.12 4.50 10.17
N LYS A 317 -22.45 4.64 10.29
CA LYS A 317 -23.38 3.52 10.23
C LYS A 317 -23.28 2.76 8.90
N LEU A 318 -23.17 3.49 7.77
CA LEU A 318 -23.02 2.88 6.45
C LEU A 318 -21.74 2.05 6.35
N TYR A 319 -20.60 2.55 6.84
CA TYR A 319 -19.35 1.80 6.89
C TYR A 319 -19.45 0.55 7.79
N GLY A 320 -20.05 0.69 8.98
CA GLY A 320 -20.27 -0.42 9.90
C GLY A 320 -21.19 -1.52 9.33
N MET A 321 -22.17 -1.16 8.54
CA MET A 321 -23.06 -2.11 7.87
C MET A 321 -22.40 -2.92 6.77
N SER A 322 -21.33 -2.44 6.16
CA SER A 322 -20.63 -3.14 5.09
C SER A 322 -19.77 -4.33 5.59
N ILE A 323 -19.45 -4.36 6.89
CA ILE A 323 -18.57 -5.36 7.50
C ILE A 323 -19.21 -6.77 7.59
N PRO A 324 -20.50 -6.93 7.99
CA PRO A 324 -21.12 -8.24 8.12
C PRO A 324 -21.87 -8.71 6.86
N LEU A 325 -21.84 -7.95 5.74
CA LEU A 325 -22.61 -8.33 4.55
C LEU A 325 -21.97 -9.54 3.84
N PRO A 326 -22.79 -10.48 3.34
CA PRO A 326 -22.32 -11.50 2.40
C PRO A 326 -21.61 -10.87 1.19
N GLU A 327 -20.58 -11.54 0.68
CA GLU A 327 -19.71 -11.01 -0.37
C GLU A 327 -20.48 -10.52 -1.62
N ASN A 328 -21.51 -11.27 -2.03
CA ASN A 328 -22.37 -10.91 -3.16
C ASN A 328 -23.17 -9.62 -2.92
N ILE A 329 -23.67 -9.39 -1.71
CA ILE A 329 -24.43 -8.18 -1.35
C ILE A 329 -23.47 -6.98 -1.26
N ALA A 330 -22.33 -7.15 -0.61
CA ALA A 330 -21.29 -6.12 -0.53
C ALA A 330 -20.80 -5.71 -1.93
N LYS A 331 -20.60 -6.70 -2.83
CA LYS A 331 -20.23 -6.44 -4.22
C LYS A 331 -21.28 -5.63 -4.97
N ASN A 332 -22.55 -6.02 -4.90
CA ASN A 332 -23.64 -5.30 -5.58
C ASN A 332 -23.78 -3.84 -5.07
N ALA A 333 -23.58 -3.61 -3.76
CA ALA A 333 -23.58 -2.27 -3.18
C ALA A 333 -22.39 -1.42 -3.69
N LEU A 334 -21.21 -2.02 -3.86
CA LEU A 334 -20.05 -1.35 -4.42
C LEU A 334 -20.20 -1.07 -5.91
N ASP A 335 -20.81 -1.98 -6.66
CA ASP A 335 -21.11 -1.78 -8.09
C ASP A 335 -22.08 -0.59 -8.25
N ALA A 336 -23.16 -0.53 -7.46
CA ALA A 336 -24.09 0.60 -7.46
C ALA A 336 -23.45 1.93 -7.03
N LEU A 337 -22.48 1.89 -6.10
CA LEU A 337 -21.70 3.07 -5.73
C LEU A 337 -20.82 3.55 -6.89
N CYS A 338 -20.22 2.63 -7.64
CA CYS A 338 -19.42 2.97 -8.82
C CYS A 338 -20.29 3.64 -9.89
N ASP A 339 -21.49 3.12 -10.14
CA ASP A 339 -22.47 3.73 -11.08
C ASP A 339 -22.81 5.15 -10.63
N ALA A 340 -23.14 5.36 -9.35
CA ALA A 340 -23.47 6.68 -8.81
C ALA A 340 -22.30 7.70 -8.79
N ILE A 341 -21.05 7.25 -8.94
CA ILE A 341 -19.88 8.13 -9.07
C ILE A 341 -19.68 8.55 -10.54
N LEU A 342 -20.13 7.73 -11.49
CA LEU A 342 -19.93 7.96 -12.92
C LEU A 342 -21.07 8.75 -13.57
N ASP A 343 -22.27 8.71 -12.99
CA ASP A 343 -23.43 9.52 -13.35
C ASP A 343 -23.34 10.95 -12.77
#